data_55af49f0a70f1de51882a2fad83a4dc6
#
_entry.id   55af49f0a70f1de51882a2fad83a4dc6
#
_cell.length_a   1.000
_cell.length_b   1.000
_cell.length_c   1.000
_cell.angle_alpha   90.00
_cell.angle_beta   90.00
_cell.angle_gamma   90.00
#
_symmetry.space_group_name_H-M   'P 1'
#
loop_
_entity.id
_entity.type
_entity.pdbx_description
1 polymer ?
#
loop_
_entity_poly.entity_id
_entity_poly.type
_entity_poly.pdbx_seq_one_letter_code
_entity_poly.pdbx_strand_id
1 'polypeptide(L)'
;MSSDRRPHWPLILAIAGVKLVFTLYASGFYSYFRDELYYIACGRHLDWGFVDHSPLIALYARFGESLAQPFGLRGFRFLAVFFGTARIVLTGVITARLGGNRLAQGLACVAVLFAPIYLGLDSILTMNAAEHLFWLACILIVIEIAHGASEKLWLLFGLIAGIGLQNKHSMLFLGFAIAVALVLTPLRRSLLRPWIYLGGAVAVLIFLPNVIWQWQHGFPTLELLANVKNSGKNVVYSPLEFMKLQVMMLNPFAAPVWMAGLIWLFRRQRVLAWTYIVVLATFIWLEAKDYYVAPIYPMLFAAGAVWISRSKIATAIAFVLVIAGGAIALPLATPILPPERYLAYQRALGVEPARSEVSHTSEMPQLFSDQFGWEEMVEKVATFYHSLPPDVRAKTAIVATNYGEAGAIDFYGRKHGLPPAVCPHQSYWSWGFHGYTGESVILIEDDTDPADWATVQVIAQRKHPYAMPEENGPIFYCTGLKKPIAELWPSLKRWR
;
A
#
# COMPACT_ATOMS: atom_id res chain seq x y z
N MET A 1 -12.52 -13.70 37.86
CA MET A 1 -11.93 -12.36 37.80
C MET A 1 -12.47 -11.68 36.57
N SER A 2 -13.42 -10.75 36.69
CA SER A 2 -13.88 -9.89 35.61
C SER A 2 -12.73 -8.92 35.30
N SER A 3 -11.86 -9.26 34.37
CA SER A 3 -10.94 -8.29 33.83
C SER A 3 -11.78 -7.17 33.21
N ASP A 4 -11.59 -5.95 33.66
CA ASP A 4 -12.24 -4.78 33.09
C ASP A 4 -11.80 -4.69 31.62
N ARG A 5 -12.67 -5.09 30.67
CA ARG A 5 -12.41 -5.11 29.23
C ARG A 5 -12.53 -3.71 28.61
N ARG A 6 -12.29 -2.66 29.43
CA ARG A 6 -12.40 -1.27 29.01
C ARG A 6 -11.10 -0.75 28.45
N PRO A 7 -11.15 -0.01 27.34
CA PRO A 7 -9.98 0.70 26.83
C PRO A 7 -9.54 1.78 27.81
N HIS A 8 -8.24 1.87 28.03
CA HIS A 8 -7.62 2.97 28.78
C HIS A 8 -7.36 4.14 27.85
N TRP A 9 -8.42 4.88 27.54
CA TRP A 9 -8.43 5.95 26.54
C TRP A 9 -7.27 6.95 26.66
N PRO A 10 -6.94 7.50 27.84
CA PRO A 10 -5.85 8.48 27.94
C PRO A 10 -4.51 7.93 27.43
N LEU A 11 -4.17 6.68 27.75
CA LEU A 11 -2.93 6.06 27.29
C LEU A 11 -2.95 5.77 25.79
N ILE A 12 -4.04 5.18 25.29
CA ILE A 12 -4.19 4.83 23.87
C ILE A 12 -4.13 6.10 23.02
N LEU A 13 -4.87 7.15 23.40
CA LEU A 13 -4.89 8.41 22.66
C LEU A 13 -3.57 9.17 22.75
N ALA A 14 -2.84 9.07 23.86
CA ALA A 14 -1.49 9.65 23.96
C ALA A 14 -0.52 9.00 22.97
N ILE A 15 -0.51 7.65 22.87
CA ILE A 15 0.35 6.93 21.91
C ILE A 15 -0.11 7.20 20.48
N ALA A 16 -1.40 7.23 20.21
CA ALA A 16 -1.97 7.58 18.91
C ALA A 16 -1.60 9.03 18.53
N GLY A 17 -1.61 9.96 19.46
CA GLY A 17 -1.17 11.35 19.26
C GLY A 17 0.31 11.44 18.88
N VAL A 18 1.18 10.67 19.54
CA VAL A 18 2.60 10.57 19.16
C VAL A 18 2.74 10.06 17.73
N LYS A 19 2.00 8.99 17.35
CA LYS A 19 1.98 8.47 15.98
C LYS A 19 1.53 9.52 14.99
N LEU A 20 0.43 10.22 15.28
CA LEU A 20 -0.14 11.26 14.40
C LEU A 20 0.91 12.36 14.13
N VAL A 21 1.46 12.94 15.17
CA VAL A 21 2.41 14.06 15.06
C VAL A 21 3.69 13.64 14.34
N PHE A 22 4.25 12.49 14.74
CA PHE A 22 5.48 11.98 14.12
C PHE A 22 5.27 11.65 12.64
N THR A 23 4.20 10.91 12.28
CA THR A 23 3.98 10.50 10.90
C THR A 23 3.61 11.69 10.03
N LEU A 24 2.83 12.65 10.53
CA LEU A 24 2.54 13.90 9.82
C LEU A 24 3.82 14.71 9.55
N TYR A 25 4.76 14.73 10.50
CA TYR A 25 6.08 15.33 10.29
C TYR A 25 6.85 14.59 9.20
N ALA A 26 6.97 13.26 9.33
CA ALA A 26 7.74 12.41 8.41
C ALA A 26 7.16 12.40 6.98
N SER A 27 5.84 12.44 6.82
CA SER A 27 5.16 12.40 5.51
C SER A 27 5.42 13.62 4.61
N GLY A 28 6.05 14.67 5.12
CA GLY A 28 6.38 15.87 4.35
C GLY A 28 7.78 15.86 3.73
N PHE A 29 8.57 14.81 3.93
CA PHE A 29 9.92 14.68 3.36
C PHE A 29 9.90 13.87 2.07
N TYR A 30 10.94 14.07 1.25
CA TYR A 30 11.06 13.56 -0.11
C TYR A 30 9.93 14.12 -1.01
N SER A 31 9.64 13.46 -2.15
CA SER A 31 8.61 13.91 -3.07
C SER A 31 7.43 12.95 -3.09
N TYR A 32 6.53 13.10 -4.05
CA TYR A 32 5.44 12.15 -4.29
C TYR A 32 6.01 10.78 -4.66
N PHE A 33 5.42 9.75 -4.07
CA PHE A 33 5.70 8.37 -4.42
C PHE A 33 5.08 8.03 -5.78
N ARG A 34 5.72 7.17 -6.57
CA ARG A 34 5.29 6.75 -7.90
C ARG A 34 3.79 6.45 -7.99
N ASP A 35 3.29 5.60 -7.08
CA ASP A 35 1.88 5.23 -7.07
C ASP A 35 0.96 6.39 -6.67
N GLU A 36 1.42 7.33 -5.84
CA GLU A 36 0.63 8.51 -5.46
C GLU A 36 0.31 9.37 -6.67
N LEU A 37 1.28 9.55 -7.59
CA LEU A 37 1.07 10.28 -8.85
C LEU A 37 0.04 9.59 -9.73
N TYR A 38 0.08 8.27 -9.81
CA TYR A 38 -0.92 7.47 -10.53
C TYR A 38 -2.30 7.54 -9.85
N TYR A 39 -2.38 7.44 -8.53
CA TYR A 39 -3.67 7.54 -7.82
C TYR A 39 -4.29 8.93 -7.95
N ILE A 40 -3.49 10.00 -8.09
CA ILE A 40 -3.99 11.33 -8.43
C ILE A 40 -4.64 11.31 -9.81
N ALA A 41 -4.01 10.71 -10.81
CA ALA A 41 -4.58 10.57 -12.15
C ALA A 41 -5.89 9.75 -12.10
N CYS A 42 -5.91 8.61 -11.40
CA CYS A 42 -7.13 7.83 -11.16
C CYS A 42 -8.22 8.63 -10.44
N GLY A 43 -7.84 9.48 -9.46
CA GLY A 43 -8.75 10.39 -8.76
C GLY A 43 -9.40 11.44 -9.65
N ARG A 44 -8.76 11.79 -10.76
CA ARG A 44 -9.30 12.68 -11.80
C ARG A 44 -10.18 11.95 -12.82
N HIS A 45 -10.01 10.62 -12.94
CA HIS A 45 -10.77 9.72 -13.81
C HIS A 45 -11.54 8.68 -12.97
N LEU A 46 -12.36 9.17 -12.02
CA LEU A 46 -13.09 8.28 -11.10
C LEU A 46 -13.98 7.28 -11.83
N ASP A 47 -13.82 6.02 -11.47
CA ASP A 47 -14.63 4.91 -11.95
C ASP A 47 -14.81 3.87 -10.82
N TRP A 48 -15.64 2.85 -11.04
CA TRP A 48 -15.90 1.78 -10.09
C TRP A 48 -14.81 0.71 -10.01
N GLY A 49 -13.77 0.82 -10.82
CA GLY A 49 -12.61 -0.05 -10.82
C GLY A 49 -11.48 0.51 -11.66
N PHE A 50 -10.31 -0.07 -11.49
CA PHE A 50 -9.11 0.20 -12.25
C PHE A 50 -8.43 -1.13 -12.56
N VAL A 51 -7.40 -1.13 -13.43
CA VAL A 51 -6.72 -2.36 -13.85
C VAL A 51 -6.10 -3.08 -12.66
N ASP A 52 -5.45 -2.36 -11.75
CA ASP A 52 -4.59 -2.87 -10.69
C ASP A 52 -5.14 -2.65 -9.27
N HIS A 53 -6.24 -1.90 -9.11
CA HIS A 53 -6.77 -1.60 -7.79
C HIS A 53 -8.28 -1.32 -7.77
N SER A 54 -8.85 -1.40 -6.58
CA SER A 54 -10.23 -1.02 -6.28
C SER A 54 -10.38 0.50 -6.17
N PRO A 55 -11.61 1.06 -6.26
CA PRO A 55 -11.84 2.50 -6.48
C PRO A 55 -11.50 3.42 -5.30
N LEU A 56 -11.49 2.93 -4.04
CA LEU A 56 -11.37 3.85 -2.90
C LEU A 56 -10.05 4.61 -2.84
N ILE A 57 -8.95 4.03 -3.32
CA ILE A 57 -7.66 4.75 -3.32
C ILE A 57 -7.71 5.98 -4.24
N ALA A 58 -8.42 5.89 -5.37
CA ALA A 58 -8.63 7.04 -6.26
C ALA A 58 -9.44 8.15 -5.57
N LEU A 59 -10.46 7.79 -4.78
CA LEU A 59 -11.21 8.76 -3.95
C LEU A 59 -10.33 9.38 -2.86
N TYR A 60 -9.48 8.58 -2.21
CA TYR A 60 -8.54 9.08 -1.21
C TYR A 60 -7.54 10.05 -1.83
N ALA A 61 -7.00 9.74 -3.02
CA ALA A 61 -6.08 10.61 -3.72
C ALA A 61 -6.76 11.92 -4.16
N ARG A 62 -8.00 11.86 -4.66
CA ARG A 62 -8.77 13.07 -4.99
C ARG A 62 -9.02 13.96 -3.77
N PHE A 63 -9.37 13.36 -2.62
CA PHE A 63 -9.50 14.10 -1.37
C PHE A 63 -8.16 14.65 -0.91
N GLY A 64 -7.09 13.85 -0.97
CA GLY A 64 -5.72 14.28 -0.65
C GLY A 64 -5.26 15.43 -1.53
N GLU A 65 -5.56 15.41 -2.84
CA GLU A 65 -5.24 16.52 -3.75
C GLU A 65 -5.90 17.84 -3.33
N SER A 66 -7.13 17.79 -2.82
CA SER A 66 -7.80 18.99 -2.27
C SER A 66 -7.11 19.54 -1.01
N LEU A 67 -6.57 18.68 -0.18
CA LEU A 67 -5.81 19.07 1.01
C LEU A 67 -4.36 19.47 0.69
N ALA A 68 -3.82 19.01 -0.43
CA ALA A 68 -2.48 19.39 -0.86
C ALA A 68 -2.38 20.88 -1.22
N GLN A 69 -3.45 21.50 -1.70
CA GLN A 69 -3.46 22.94 -2.05
C GLN A 69 -3.06 23.83 -0.85
N PRO A 70 -3.67 23.69 0.35
CA PRO A 70 -3.30 24.50 1.51
C PRO A 70 -2.11 23.95 2.33
N PHE A 71 -1.85 22.62 2.30
CA PHE A 71 -0.94 21.96 3.25
C PHE A 71 0.22 21.19 2.58
N GLY A 72 0.34 21.28 1.24
CA GLY A 72 1.38 20.56 0.49
C GLY A 72 1.25 19.04 0.61
N LEU A 73 2.38 18.36 0.48
CA LEU A 73 2.48 16.90 0.51
C LEU A 73 1.91 16.28 1.80
N ARG A 74 2.05 16.96 2.95
CA ARG A 74 1.45 16.51 4.22
C ARG A 74 -0.07 16.49 4.16
N GLY A 75 -0.67 17.46 3.50
CA GLY A 75 -2.12 17.47 3.26
C GLY A 75 -2.55 16.30 2.38
N PHE A 76 -1.83 16.04 1.31
CA PHE A 76 -2.10 14.89 0.44
C PHE A 76 -2.08 13.56 1.19
N ARG A 77 -1.06 13.35 2.04
CA ARG A 77 -0.85 12.11 2.80
C ARG A 77 -1.65 12.01 4.11
N PHE A 78 -2.45 13.04 4.43
CA PHE A 78 -3.18 13.11 5.70
C PHE A 78 -4.04 11.86 6.00
N LEU A 79 -4.71 11.31 4.97
CA LEU A 79 -5.53 10.11 5.16
C LEU A 79 -4.70 8.89 5.56
N ALA A 80 -3.51 8.68 4.98
CA ALA A 80 -2.61 7.59 5.37
C ALA A 80 -2.16 7.74 6.83
N VAL A 81 -1.79 8.95 7.22
CA VAL A 81 -1.43 9.29 8.62
C VAL A 81 -2.61 9.03 9.57
N PHE A 82 -3.81 9.44 9.18
CA PHE A 82 -5.04 9.20 9.96
C PHE A 82 -5.31 7.70 10.13
N PHE A 83 -5.25 6.93 9.06
CA PHE A 83 -5.46 5.47 9.10
C PHE A 83 -4.42 4.77 9.98
N GLY A 84 -3.15 5.14 9.87
CA GLY A 84 -2.10 4.62 10.75
C GLY A 84 -2.32 4.95 12.22
N THR A 85 -2.80 6.16 12.52
CA THR A 85 -3.18 6.59 13.87
C THR A 85 -4.37 5.80 14.40
N ALA A 86 -5.41 5.63 13.62
CA ALA A 86 -6.60 4.87 13.99
C ALA A 86 -6.28 3.38 14.21
N ARG A 87 -5.28 2.82 13.52
CA ARG A 87 -4.76 1.47 13.78
C ARG A 87 -4.23 1.32 15.21
N ILE A 88 -3.50 2.32 15.74
CA ILE A 88 -3.06 2.32 17.16
C ILE A 88 -4.27 2.25 18.10
N VAL A 89 -5.30 3.05 17.82
CA VAL A 89 -6.53 3.06 18.62
C VAL A 89 -7.22 1.70 18.61
N LEU A 90 -7.42 1.11 17.42
CA LEU A 90 -8.04 -0.22 17.28
C LEU A 90 -7.22 -1.30 17.98
N THR A 91 -5.87 -1.24 17.89
CA THR A 91 -5.00 -2.19 18.59
C THR A 91 -5.20 -2.12 20.11
N GLY A 92 -5.26 -0.91 20.66
CA GLY A 92 -5.55 -0.70 22.09
C GLY A 92 -6.92 -1.25 22.51
N VAL A 93 -7.96 -1.00 21.69
CA VAL A 93 -9.31 -1.54 21.89
C VAL A 93 -9.30 -3.06 21.82
N ILE A 94 -8.70 -3.68 20.80
CA ILE A 94 -8.60 -5.13 20.68
C ILE A 94 -7.88 -5.72 21.90
N THR A 95 -6.79 -5.10 22.35
CA THR A 95 -6.06 -5.54 23.55
C THR A 95 -6.96 -5.54 24.78
N ALA A 96 -7.75 -4.48 24.99
CA ALA A 96 -8.71 -4.41 26.08
C ALA A 96 -9.79 -5.51 25.97
N ARG A 97 -10.34 -5.72 24.78
CA ARG A 97 -11.35 -6.76 24.54
C ARG A 97 -10.81 -8.17 24.77
N LEU A 98 -9.54 -8.41 24.51
CA LEU A 98 -8.86 -9.67 24.85
C LEU A 98 -8.54 -9.81 26.36
N GLY A 99 -8.90 -8.82 27.18
CA GLY A 99 -8.70 -8.83 28.63
C GLY A 99 -7.37 -8.22 29.07
N GLY A 100 -6.73 -7.42 28.24
CA GLY A 100 -5.48 -6.72 28.55
C GLY A 100 -5.68 -5.56 29.51
N ASN A 101 -4.83 -5.50 30.54
CA ASN A 101 -4.76 -4.37 31.46
C ASN A 101 -4.08 -3.14 30.78
N ARG A 102 -3.93 -2.04 31.52
CA ARG A 102 -3.30 -0.80 31.03
C ARG A 102 -1.90 -1.06 30.42
N LEU A 103 -1.06 -1.90 31.06
CA LEU A 103 0.29 -2.19 30.58
C LEU A 103 0.24 -3.00 29.26
N ALA A 104 -0.68 -3.95 29.14
CA ALA A 104 -0.88 -4.70 27.91
C ALA A 104 -1.30 -3.78 26.75
N GLN A 105 -2.28 -2.89 27.00
CA GLN A 105 -2.74 -1.93 26.00
C GLN A 105 -1.61 -1.01 25.53
N GLY A 106 -0.80 -0.50 26.48
CA GLY A 106 0.39 0.30 26.17
C GLY A 106 1.42 -0.47 25.36
N LEU A 107 1.78 -1.70 25.76
CA LEU A 107 2.77 -2.53 25.07
C LEU A 107 2.32 -2.86 23.63
N ALA A 108 1.07 -3.24 23.43
CA ALA A 108 0.55 -3.53 22.09
C ALA A 108 0.58 -2.30 21.19
N CYS A 109 0.13 -1.14 21.69
CA CYS A 109 0.15 0.11 20.93
C CYS A 109 1.59 0.54 20.59
N VAL A 110 2.54 0.41 21.52
CA VAL A 110 3.96 0.75 21.31
C VAL A 110 4.61 -0.24 20.31
N ALA A 111 4.26 -1.53 20.37
CA ALA A 111 4.76 -2.51 19.41
C ALA A 111 4.30 -2.18 17.97
N VAL A 112 3.05 -1.79 17.78
CA VAL A 112 2.53 -1.33 16.48
C VAL A 112 3.13 0.01 16.07
N LEU A 113 3.34 0.95 17.00
CA LEU A 113 3.98 2.24 16.74
C LEU A 113 5.39 2.08 16.17
N PHE A 114 6.18 1.15 16.73
CA PHE A 114 7.58 0.93 16.36
C PHE A 114 7.83 -0.21 15.39
N ALA A 115 6.79 -0.72 14.74
CA ALA A 115 6.96 -1.69 13.65
C ALA A 115 7.31 -0.96 12.34
N PRO A 116 8.47 -1.25 11.71
CA PRO A 116 8.96 -0.57 10.50
C PRO A 116 7.94 -0.54 9.38
N ILE A 117 7.25 -1.64 9.12
CA ILE A 117 6.25 -1.73 8.05
C ILE A 117 5.15 -0.67 8.19
N TYR A 118 4.66 -0.41 9.42
CA TYR A 118 3.63 0.58 9.66
C TYR A 118 4.17 2.01 9.66
N LEU A 119 5.44 2.20 9.95
CA LEU A 119 6.08 3.50 9.83
C LEU A 119 6.21 3.89 8.35
N GLY A 120 6.63 2.96 7.50
CA GLY A 120 6.79 3.18 6.06
C GLY A 120 5.45 3.38 5.36
N LEU A 121 4.51 2.44 5.49
CA LEU A 121 3.23 2.47 4.80
C LEU A 121 2.34 3.66 5.19
N ASP A 122 2.47 4.19 6.40
CA ASP A 122 1.68 5.34 6.85
C ASP A 122 2.29 6.68 6.39
N SER A 123 3.52 6.69 5.88
CA SER A 123 4.21 7.90 5.41
C SER A 123 3.87 8.27 3.97
N ILE A 124 3.19 7.39 3.22
CA ILE A 124 2.72 7.58 1.84
C ILE A 124 1.25 7.20 1.72
N LEU A 125 0.55 7.78 0.74
CA LEU A 125 -0.85 7.44 0.50
C LEU A 125 -0.96 6.23 -0.42
N THR A 126 -1.26 5.07 0.18
CA THR A 126 -1.59 3.85 -0.55
C THR A 126 -2.81 3.16 0.07
N MET A 127 -3.42 2.25 -0.67
CA MET A 127 -4.53 1.43 -0.18
C MET A 127 -4.17 0.60 1.05
N ASN A 128 -2.86 0.34 1.28
CA ASN A 128 -2.39 -0.47 2.40
C ASN A 128 -2.66 0.17 3.76
N ALA A 129 -2.57 1.51 3.86
CA ALA A 129 -2.81 2.20 5.13
C ALA A 129 -4.24 1.99 5.66
N ALA A 130 -5.25 2.08 4.78
CA ALA A 130 -6.65 1.85 5.11
C ALA A 130 -6.98 0.36 5.30
N GLU A 131 -6.36 -0.54 4.53
CA GLU A 131 -6.56 -1.98 4.59
C GLU A 131 -6.46 -2.51 6.02
N HIS A 132 -5.44 -2.08 6.76
CA HIS A 132 -5.22 -2.49 8.14
C HIS A 132 -6.40 -2.18 9.05
N LEU A 133 -7.10 -1.07 8.84
CA LEU A 133 -8.28 -0.72 9.64
C LEU A 133 -9.45 -1.65 9.35
N PHE A 134 -9.72 -1.95 8.08
CA PHE A 134 -10.80 -2.84 7.69
C PHE A 134 -10.58 -4.25 8.27
N TRP A 135 -9.34 -4.76 8.19
CA TRP A 135 -9.00 -6.05 8.77
C TRP A 135 -9.20 -6.06 10.28
N LEU A 136 -8.67 -5.07 10.99
CA LEU A 136 -8.76 -5.00 12.45
C LEU A 136 -10.18 -4.78 12.94
N ALA A 137 -10.99 -3.99 12.23
CA ALA A 137 -12.39 -3.81 12.56
C ALA A 137 -13.18 -5.12 12.40
N CYS A 138 -12.94 -5.87 11.32
CA CYS A 138 -13.51 -7.20 11.14
C CYS A 138 -13.06 -8.19 12.23
N ILE A 139 -11.78 -8.18 12.59
CA ILE A 139 -11.23 -9.00 13.69
C ILE A 139 -11.88 -8.64 15.03
N LEU A 140 -12.08 -7.36 15.30
CA LEU A 140 -12.76 -6.90 16.52
C LEU A 140 -14.19 -7.45 16.60
N ILE A 141 -14.93 -7.43 15.49
CA ILE A 141 -16.27 -8.03 15.42
C ILE A 141 -16.25 -9.52 15.72
N VAL A 142 -15.29 -10.26 15.14
CA VAL A 142 -15.12 -11.70 15.42
C VAL A 142 -14.82 -11.94 16.90
N ILE A 143 -14.02 -11.09 17.53
CA ILE A 143 -13.76 -11.14 18.99
C ILE A 143 -15.05 -10.93 19.79
N GLU A 144 -15.87 -9.94 19.45
CA GLU A 144 -17.12 -9.67 20.15
C GLU A 144 -18.12 -10.85 20.03
N ILE A 145 -18.26 -11.40 18.83
CA ILE A 145 -19.10 -12.59 18.59
C ILE A 145 -18.57 -13.79 19.38
N ALA A 146 -17.26 -14.02 19.38
CA ALA A 146 -16.63 -15.10 20.15
C ALA A 146 -16.81 -14.91 21.67
N HIS A 147 -17.03 -13.70 22.14
CA HIS A 147 -17.39 -13.39 23.53
C HIS A 147 -18.89 -13.45 23.81
N GLY A 148 -19.71 -13.86 22.85
CA GLY A 148 -21.17 -14.03 23.03
C GLY A 148 -21.98 -12.79 22.70
N ALA A 149 -21.43 -11.81 22.01
CA ALA A 149 -22.22 -10.71 21.48
C ALA A 149 -23.21 -11.20 20.39
N SER A 150 -24.15 -10.33 20.02
CA SER A 150 -25.17 -10.65 19.05
C SER A 150 -24.61 -11.09 17.70
N GLU A 151 -25.10 -12.20 17.16
CA GLU A 151 -24.77 -12.69 15.80
C GLU A 151 -25.15 -11.67 14.71
N LYS A 152 -26.02 -10.68 14.98
CA LYS A 152 -26.32 -9.57 14.07
C LYS A 152 -25.08 -8.73 13.72
N LEU A 153 -24.01 -8.81 14.51
CA LEU A 153 -22.74 -8.16 14.21
C LEU A 153 -22.11 -8.65 12.90
N TRP A 154 -22.51 -9.81 12.39
CA TRP A 154 -22.10 -10.24 11.04
C TRP A 154 -22.57 -9.29 9.94
N LEU A 155 -23.68 -8.56 10.15
CA LEU A 155 -24.09 -7.50 9.19
C LEU A 155 -23.10 -6.35 9.17
N LEU A 156 -22.61 -5.92 10.34
CA LEU A 156 -21.57 -4.89 10.44
C LEU A 156 -20.24 -5.40 9.87
N PHE A 157 -19.90 -6.67 10.10
CA PHE A 157 -18.76 -7.32 9.46
C PHE A 157 -18.88 -7.23 7.94
N GLY A 158 -20.03 -7.58 7.37
CA GLY A 158 -20.30 -7.52 5.94
C GLY A 158 -20.18 -6.10 5.36
N LEU A 159 -20.69 -5.10 6.08
CA LEU A 159 -20.56 -3.70 5.71
C LEU A 159 -19.07 -3.28 5.63
N ILE A 160 -18.29 -3.57 6.67
CA ILE A 160 -16.87 -3.21 6.75
C ILE A 160 -16.08 -4.00 5.70
N ALA A 161 -16.36 -5.30 5.55
CA ALA A 161 -15.70 -6.14 4.56
C ALA A 161 -15.98 -5.68 3.12
N GLY A 162 -17.23 -5.31 2.82
CA GLY A 162 -17.61 -4.78 1.51
C GLY A 162 -16.91 -3.46 1.16
N ILE A 163 -16.84 -2.52 2.12
CA ILE A 163 -16.05 -1.30 1.96
C ILE A 163 -14.55 -1.62 1.84
N GLY A 164 -14.05 -2.58 2.62
CA GLY A 164 -12.68 -3.07 2.55
C GLY A 164 -12.34 -3.66 1.19
N LEU A 165 -13.26 -4.37 0.52
CA LEU A 165 -13.11 -4.86 -0.86
C LEU A 165 -13.03 -3.71 -1.88
N GLN A 166 -13.78 -2.63 -1.66
CA GLN A 166 -13.64 -1.42 -2.48
C GLN A 166 -12.31 -0.69 -2.25
N ASN A 167 -11.59 -0.99 -1.16
CA ASN A 167 -10.23 -0.51 -0.93
C ASN A 167 -9.18 -1.43 -1.54
N LYS A 168 -9.28 -2.75 -1.27
CA LYS A 168 -8.30 -3.73 -1.76
C LYS A 168 -8.88 -5.14 -1.76
N HIS A 169 -8.67 -5.86 -2.85
CA HIS A 169 -9.19 -7.23 -3.04
C HIS A 169 -8.64 -8.25 -2.03
N SER A 170 -7.51 -7.95 -1.36
CA SER A 170 -6.93 -8.79 -0.30
C SER A 170 -7.86 -9.06 0.89
N MET A 171 -8.91 -8.25 1.05
CA MET A 171 -9.97 -8.50 2.03
C MET A 171 -10.67 -9.86 1.84
N LEU A 172 -10.66 -10.42 0.61
CA LEU A 172 -11.14 -11.78 0.32
C LEU A 172 -10.35 -12.84 1.10
N PHE A 173 -9.03 -12.64 1.26
CA PHE A 173 -8.17 -13.59 1.99
C PHE A 173 -8.50 -13.58 3.49
N LEU A 174 -8.81 -12.42 4.07
CA LEU A 174 -9.30 -12.36 5.45
C LEU A 174 -10.65 -13.09 5.59
N GLY A 175 -11.58 -12.83 4.67
CA GLY A 175 -12.89 -13.50 4.66
C GLY A 175 -12.76 -15.03 4.55
N PHE A 176 -11.91 -15.50 3.63
CA PHE A 176 -11.60 -16.93 3.48
C PHE A 176 -10.99 -17.51 4.76
N ALA A 177 -9.98 -16.85 5.32
CA ALA A 177 -9.31 -17.33 6.53
C ALA A 177 -10.26 -17.40 7.73
N ILE A 178 -11.15 -16.42 7.91
CA ILE A 178 -12.17 -16.45 8.95
C ILE A 178 -13.16 -17.58 8.70
N ALA A 179 -13.60 -17.80 7.46
CA ALA A 179 -14.52 -18.90 7.12
C ALA A 179 -13.91 -20.27 7.49
N VAL A 180 -12.65 -20.50 7.13
CA VAL A 180 -11.91 -21.73 7.53
C VAL A 180 -11.78 -21.82 9.04
N ALA A 181 -11.39 -20.72 9.71
CA ALA A 181 -11.25 -20.69 11.17
C ALA A 181 -12.56 -20.97 11.92
N LEU A 182 -13.68 -20.50 11.37
CA LEU A 182 -15.02 -20.83 11.91
C LEU A 182 -15.27 -22.35 11.87
N VAL A 183 -15.04 -22.98 10.73
CA VAL A 183 -15.22 -24.44 10.58
C VAL A 183 -14.37 -25.22 11.58
N LEU A 184 -13.11 -24.82 11.80
CA LEU A 184 -12.14 -25.49 12.66
C LEU A 184 -12.36 -25.24 14.16
N THR A 185 -13.34 -24.41 14.55
CA THR A 185 -13.52 -24.00 15.95
C THR A 185 -14.98 -24.12 16.41
N PRO A 186 -15.22 -24.05 17.73
CA PRO A 186 -16.60 -24.06 18.25
C PRO A 186 -17.48 -22.92 17.69
N LEU A 187 -16.88 -21.86 17.15
CA LEU A 187 -17.61 -20.74 16.56
C LEU A 187 -18.28 -21.13 15.23
N ARG A 188 -18.06 -22.36 14.71
CA ARG A 188 -18.82 -22.94 13.59
C ARG A 188 -20.35 -22.87 13.76
N ARG A 189 -20.85 -22.68 15.01
CA ARG A 189 -22.27 -22.49 15.30
C ARG A 189 -22.84 -21.24 14.62
N SER A 190 -22.02 -20.20 14.35
CA SER A 190 -22.45 -19.04 13.57
C SER A 190 -22.84 -19.40 12.14
N LEU A 191 -22.25 -20.47 11.56
CA LEU A 191 -22.60 -20.99 10.22
C LEU A 191 -24.04 -21.55 10.15
N LEU A 192 -24.64 -21.87 11.29
CA LEU A 192 -26.03 -22.32 11.40
C LEU A 192 -27.02 -21.16 11.54
N ARG A 193 -26.53 -19.91 11.55
CA ARG A 193 -27.34 -18.71 11.73
C ARG A 193 -27.39 -17.91 10.42
N PRO A 194 -28.52 -17.24 10.11
CA PRO A 194 -28.66 -16.49 8.85
C PRO A 194 -27.75 -15.26 8.78
N TRP A 195 -27.33 -14.72 9.91
CA TRP A 195 -26.65 -13.43 10.00
C TRP A 195 -25.30 -13.39 9.28
N ILE A 196 -24.55 -14.48 9.28
CA ILE A 196 -23.26 -14.56 8.58
C ILE A 196 -23.47 -14.51 7.05
N TYR A 197 -24.51 -15.19 6.53
CA TYR A 197 -24.85 -15.19 5.11
C TYR A 197 -25.40 -13.83 4.66
N LEU A 198 -26.23 -13.21 5.51
CA LEU A 198 -26.72 -11.85 5.27
C LEU A 198 -25.57 -10.84 5.29
N GLY A 199 -24.60 -10.99 6.20
CA GLY A 199 -23.37 -10.20 6.21
C GLY A 199 -22.56 -10.39 4.93
N GLY A 200 -22.39 -11.64 4.47
CA GLY A 200 -21.77 -11.95 3.19
C GLY A 200 -22.50 -11.29 2.03
N ALA A 201 -23.83 -11.35 2.00
CA ALA A 201 -24.65 -10.68 0.98
C ALA A 201 -24.46 -9.15 0.99
N VAL A 202 -24.41 -8.52 2.18
CA VAL A 202 -24.10 -7.08 2.30
C VAL A 202 -22.73 -6.76 1.72
N ALA A 203 -21.70 -7.57 2.02
CA ALA A 203 -20.36 -7.35 1.47
C ALA A 203 -20.34 -7.46 -0.06
N VAL A 204 -21.02 -8.47 -0.61
CA VAL A 204 -21.16 -8.66 -2.07
C VAL A 204 -21.89 -7.49 -2.72
N LEU A 205 -23.01 -7.03 -2.14
CA LEU A 205 -23.77 -5.90 -2.67
C LEU A 205 -22.96 -4.61 -2.72
N ILE A 206 -22.14 -4.34 -1.69
CA ILE A 206 -21.26 -3.17 -1.65
C ILE A 206 -20.14 -3.31 -2.70
N PHE A 207 -19.60 -4.51 -2.89
CA PHE A 207 -18.53 -4.76 -3.84
C PHE A 207 -19.03 -4.90 -5.28
N LEU A 208 -20.31 -5.13 -5.51
CA LEU A 208 -20.92 -5.40 -6.81
C LEU A 208 -20.58 -4.36 -7.89
N PRO A 209 -20.56 -3.03 -7.63
CA PRO A 209 -20.16 -2.07 -8.65
C PRO A 209 -18.77 -2.33 -9.24
N ASN A 210 -17.80 -2.72 -8.40
CA ASN A 210 -16.46 -3.09 -8.88
C ASN A 210 -16.49 -4.37 -9.73
N VAL A 211 -17.24 -5.39 -9.30
CA VAL A 211 -17.39 -6.64 -10.06
C VAL A 211 -18.02 -6.38 -11.44
N ILE A 212 -19.06 -5.54 -11.50
CA ILE A 212 -19.70 -5.16 -12.77
C ILE A 212 -18.69 -4.42 -13.66
N TRP A 213 -17.94 -3.47 -13.10
CA TRP A 213 -16.89 -2.76 -13.84
C TRP A 213 -15.84 -3.73 -14.39
N GLN A 214 -15.33 -4.66 -13.58
CA GLN A 214 -14.37 -5.67 -14.00
C GLN A 214 -14.92 -6.51 -15.17
N TRP A 215 -16.18 -6.93 -15.07
CA TRP A 215 -16.85 -7.69 -16.13
C TRP A 215 -16.98 -6.91 -17.43
N GLN A 216 -17.40 -5.64 -17.34
CA GLN A 216 -17.56 -4.78 -18.52
C GLN A 216 -16.23 -4.50 -19.23
N HIS A 217 -15.11 -4.54 -18.51
CA HIS A 217 -13.76 -4.31 -19.05
C HIS A 217 -12.96 -5.61 -19.31
N GLY A 218 -13.60 -6.78 -19.28
CA GLY A 218 -12.94 -8.06 -19.58
C GLY A 218 -12.03 -8.57 -18.47
N PHE A 219 -12.32 -8.22 -17.20
CA PHE A 219 -11.55 -8.62 -16.01
C PHE A 219 -10.06 -8.23 -16.04
N PRO A 220 -9.74 -6.94 -16.23
CA PRO A 220 -8.36 -6.48 -16.38
C PRO A 220 -7.46 -6.85 -15.19
N THR A 221 -7.99 -6.86 -13.95
CA THR A 221 -7.22 -7.28 -12.78
C THR A 221 -6.79 -8.74 -12.86
N LEU A 222 -7.61 -9.64 -13.41
CA LEU A 222 -7.21 -11.05 -13.57
C LEU A 222 -6.12 -11.21 -14.63
N GLU A 223 -6.22 -10.47 -15.74
CA GLU A 223 -5.18 -10.43 -16.78
C GLU A 223 -3.86 -9.90 -16.20
N LEU A 224 -3.92 -8.80 -15.45
CA LEU A 224 -2.75 -8.25 -14.74
C LEU A 224 -2.09 -9.29 -13.85
N LEU A 225 -2.85 -9.98 -12.99
CA LEU A 225 -2.32 -10.99 -12.07
C LEU A 225 -1.66 -12.16 -12.83
N ALA A 226 -2.25 -12.60 -13.94
CA ALA A 226 -1.67 -13.63 -14.80
C ALA A 226 -0.35 -13.15 -15.43
N ASN A 227 -0.32 -11.92 -15.95
CA ASN A 227 0.88 -11.33 -16.55
C ASN A 227 2.01 -11.14 -15.53
N VAL A 228 1.71 -10.63 -14.33
CA VAL A 228 2.70 -10.48 -13.24
C VAL A 228 3.30 -11.83 -12.86
N LYS A 229 2.46 -12.88 -12.73
CA LYS A 229 2.94 -14.23 -12.43
C LYS A 229 3.83 -14.78 -13.54
N ASN A 230 3.43 -14.63 -14.79
CA ASN A 230 4.13 -15.15 -15.96
C ASN A 230 5.46 -14.40 -16.24
N SER A 231 5.53 -13.12 -15.90
CA SER A 231 6.73 -12.29 -16.13
C SER A 231 7.84 -12.51 -15.10
N GLY A 232 7.56 -13.20 -13.99
CA GLY A 232 8.53 -13.34 -12.89
C GLY A 232 8.90 -12.02 -12.22
N LYS A 233 8.02 -11.01 -12.28
CA LYS A 233 8.25 -9.66 -11.76
C LYS A 233 8.55 -9.65 -10.26
N ASN A 234 7.80 -10.43 -9.47
CA ASN A 234 7.93 -10.46 -8.02
C ASN A 234 9.08 -11.37 -7.59
N VAL A 235 9.75 -10.99 -6.50
CA VAL A 235 10.69 -11.88 -5.81
C VAL A 235 9.89 -12.98 -5.11
N VAL A 236 10.24 -14.25 -5.40
CA VAL A 236 9.65 -15.41 -4.74
C VAL A 236 10.53 -15.83 -3.58
N TYR A 237 9.96 -15.86 -2.39
CA TYR A 237 10.67 -16.24 -1.16
C TYR A 237 10.35 -17.69 -0.75
N SER A 238 11.36 -18.42 -0.29
CA SER A 238 11.11 -19.66 0.43
C SER A 238 10.31 -19.39 1.72
N PRO A 239 9.57 -20.38 2.26
CA PRO A 239 8.80 -20.18 3.49
C PRO A 239 9.63 -19.64 4.66
N LEU A 240 10.89 -20.06 4.77
CA LEU A 240 11.79 -19.58 5.82
C LEU A 240 12.22 -18.14 5.62
N GLU A 241 12.54 -17.74 4.39
CA GLU A 241 12.85 -16.34 4.04
C GLU A 241 11.65 -15.46 4.26
N PHE A 242 10.46 -15.89 3.81
CA PHE A 242 9.21 -15.18 4.06
C PHE A 242 9.00 -14.92 5.56
N MET A 243 9.24 -15.93 6.43
CA MET A 243 9.15 -15.76 7.89
C MET A 243 10.22 -14.83 8.46
N LYS A 244 11.45 -14.88 7.95
CA LYS A 244 12.51 -13.91 8.34
C LYS A 244 12.08 -12.48 8.02
N LEU A 245 11.49 -12.25 6.85
CA LEU A 245 10.98 -10.92 6.47
C LEU A 245 9.86 -10.46 7.41
N GLN A 246 8.95 -11.37 7.85
CA GLN A 246 7.94 -11.02 8.85
C GLN A 246 8.57 -10.52 10.16
N VAL A 247 9.65 -11.17 10.62
CA VAL A 247 10.37 -10.75 11.83
C VAL A 247 11.03 -9.39 11.62
N MET A 248 11.69 -9.18 10.47
CA MET A 248 12.40 -7.94 10.18
C MET A 248 11.45 -6.74 10.03
N MET A 249 10.36 -6.88 9.27
CA MET A 249 9.44 -5.78 9.01
C MET A 249 8.58 -5.38 10.23
N LEU A 250 8.50 -6.24 11.25
CA LEU A 250 7.73 -6.01 12.46
C LEU A 250 8.58 -5.60 13.66
N ASN A 251 9.84 -5.27 13.47
CA ASN A 251 10.83 -5.07 14.51
C ASN A 251 11.27 -6.41 15.15
N PRO A 252 12.49 -6.90 14.87
CA PRO A 252 12.98 -8.18 15.38
C PRO A 252 12.88 -8.32 16.92
N PHE A 253 13.08 -7.22 17.63
CA PHE A 253 12.97 -7.19 19.10
C PHE A 253 11.51 -7.28 19.60
N ALA A 254 10.54 -7.01 18.73
CA ALA A 254 9.12 -7.21 19.03
C ALA A 254 8.62 -8.62 18.70
N ALA A 255 9.46 -9.46 18.05
CA ALA A 255 9.07 -10.82 17.66
C ALA A 255 8.58 -11.66 18.85
N PRO A 256 9.20 -11.65 20.04
CA PRO A 256 8.70 -12.40 21.19
C PRO A 256 7.27 -11.99 21.59
N VAL A 257 6.85 -10.73 21.34
CA VAL A 257 5.51 -10.27 21.70
C VAL A 257 4.47 -10.91 20.80
N TRP A 258 4.60 -10.84 19.47
CA TRP A 258 3.60 -11.41 18.57
C TRP A 258 3.64 -12.96 18.56
N MET A 259 4.81 -13.59 18.76
CA MET A 259 4.92 -15.04 18.92
C MET A 259 4.19 -15.52 20.18
N ALA A 260 4.40 -14.85 21.31
CA ALA A 260 3.63 -15.11 22.53
C ALA A 260 2.12 -14.92 22.27
N GLY A 261 1.77 -13.92 21.43
CA GLY A 261 0.39 -13.68 21.01
C GLY A 261 -0.23 -14.87 20.29
N LEU A 262 0.46 -15.46 19.34
CA LEU A 262 0.00 -16.65 18.62
C LEU A 262 -0.26 -17.82 19.56
N ILE A 263 0.69 -18.10 20.48
CA ILE A 263 0.55 -19.16 21.46
C ILE A 263 -0.66 -18.88 22.39
N TRP A 264 -0.83 -17.64 22.83
CA TRP A 264 -1.95 -17.24 23.67
C TRP A 264 -3.29 -17.41 22.94
N LEU A 265 -3.37 -17.04 21.66
CA LEU A 265 -4.57 -17.17 20.84
C LEU A 265 -4.98 -18.63 20.68
N PHE A 266 -4.04 -19.56 20.44
CA PHE A 266 -4.36 -20.98 20.39
C PHE A 266 -4.96 -21.50 21.69
N ARG A 267 -4.57 -20.95 22.84
CA ARG A 267 -5.07 -21.35 24.15
C ARG A 267 -6.42 -20.71 24.51
N ARG A 268 -6.71 -19.52 24.01
CA ARG A 268 -7.83 -18.69 24.49
C ARG A 268 -8.82 -18.26 23.41
N GLN A 269 -8.37 -18.08 22.18
CA GLN A 269 -9.16 -17.53 21.06
C GLN A 269 -8.79 -18.24 19.76
N ARG A 270 -9.05 -19.53 19.68
CA ARG A 270 -8.59 -20.41 18.58
C ARG A 270 -9.03 -19.89 17.20
N VAL A 271 -10.19 -19.27 17.08
CA VAL A 271 -10.64 -18.71 15.80
C VAL A 271 -9.63 -17.70 15.24
N LEU A 272 -9.10 -16.81 16.08
CA LEU A 272 -8.11 -15.82 15.67
C LEU A 272 -6.75 -16.45 15.33
N ALA A 273 -6.34 -17.47 16.10
CA ALA A 273 -5.12 -18.21 15.81
C ALA A 273 -5.18 -18.89 14.44
N TRP A 274 -6.28 -19.58 14.14
CA TRP A 274 -6.48 -20.23 12.85
C TRP A 274 -6.63 -19.22 11.72
N THR A 275 -7.29 -18.08 11.95
CA THR A 275 -7.33 -17.00 10.95
C THR A 275 -5.91 -16.57 10.55
N TYR A 276 -5.01 -16.33 11.51
CA TYR A 276 -3.62 -15.99 11.21
C TYR A 276 -2.89 -17.09 10.43
N ILE A 277 -3.00 -18.36 10.87
CA ILE A 277 -2.33 -19.48 10.21
C ILE A 277 -2.81 -19.63 8.76
N VAL A 278 -4.12 -19.52 8.52
CA VAL A 278 -4.68 -19.64 7.17
C VAL A 278 -4.23 -18.48 6.29
N VAL A 279 -4.25 -17.24 6.78
CA VAL A 279 -3.73 -16.08 6.04
C VAL A 279 -2.27 -16.29 5.65
N LEU A 280 -1.42 -16.65 6.63
CA LEU A 280 0.01 -16.86 6.41
C LEU A 280 0.26 -17.99 5.41
N ALA A 281 -0.37 -19.14 5.60
CA ALA A 281 -0.23 -20.29 4.70
C ALA A 281 -0.70 -19.97 3.28
N THR A 282 -1.81 -19.22 3.14
CA THR A 282 -2.34 -18.83 1.84
C THR A 282 -1.37 -17.90 1.11
N PHE A 283 -0.79 -16.91 1.79
CA PHE A 283 0.13 -15.98 1.14
C PHE A 283 1.49 -16.62 0.81
N ILE A 284 1.99 -17.53 1.64
CA ILE A 284 3.17 -18.33 1.30
C ILE A 284 2.88 -19.20 0.07
N TRP A 285 1.74 -19.89 0.02
CA TRP A 285 1.35 -20.74 -1.10
C TRP A 285 1.14 -19.98 -2.41
N LEU A 286 0.61 -18.75 -2.33
CA LEU A 286 0.39 -17.87 -3.49
C LEU A 286 1.65 -17.10 -3.91
N GLU A 287 2.79 -17.28 -3.25
CA GLU A 287 4.02 -16.52 -3.49
C GLU A 287 3.79 -15.00 -3.43
N ALA A 288 2.92 -14.59 -2.50
CA ALA A 288 2.52 -13.20 -2.35
C ALA A 288 3.65 -12.32 -1.80
N LYS A 289 3.55 -11.00 -2.01
CA LYS A 289 4.48 -10.06 -1.38
C LYS A 289 4.43 -10.19 0.14
N ASP A 290 5.57 -10.15 0.79
CA ASP A 290 5.77 -10.39 2.22
C ASP A 290 4.91 -9.48 3.12
N TYR A 291 4.73 -8.22 2.76
CA TYR A 291 3.97 -7.24 3.52
C TYR A 291 2.44 -7.44 3.48
N TYR A 292 1.91 -8.33 2.63
CA TYR A 292 0.46 -8.59 2.58
C TYR A 292 -0.09 -9.22 3.87
N VAL A 293 0.77 -9.83 4.69
CA VAL A 293 0.39 -10.35 6.02
C VAL A 293 0.31 -9.25 7.09
N ALA A 294 0.88 -8.07 6.84
CA ALA A 294 0.97 -7.00 7.83
C ALA A 294 -0.36 -6.63 8.52
N PRO A 295 -1.53 -6.60 7.83
CA PRO A 295 -2.80 -6.18 8.45
C PRO A 295 -3.22 -7.00 9.69
N ILE A 296 -2.77 -8.25 9.83
CA ILE A 296 -3.23 -9.15 10.90
C ILE A 296 -2.37 -9.07 12.17
N TYR A 297 -1.12 -8.59 12.10
CA TYR A 297 -0.19 -8.62 13.22
C TYR A 297 -0.57 -7.76 14.44
N PRO A 298 -1.28 -6.63 14.31
CA PRO A 298 -1.73 -5.89 15.51
C PRO A 298 -2.59 -6.73 16.45
N MET A 299 -3.34 -7.71 15.92
CA MET A 299 -4.07 -8.71 16.73
C MET A 299 -3.11 -9.61 17.52
N LEU A 300 -2.01 -10.03 16.92
CA LEU A 300 -1.00 -10.86 17.59
C LEU A 300 -0.25 -10.05 18.66
N PHE A 301 0.11 -8.80 18.37
CA PHE A 301 0.70 -7.89 19.36
C PHE A 301 -0.24 -7.69 20.55
N ALA A 302 -1.54 -7.47 20.29
CA ALA A 302 -2.56 -7.35 21.33
C ALA A 302 -2.61 -8.59 22.24
N ALA A 303 -2.69 -9.78 21.65
CA ALA A 303 -2.76 -11.04 22.39
C ALA A 303 -1.48 -11.33 23.18
N GLY A 304 -0.31 -11.06 22.60
CA GLY A 304 0.99 -11.24 23.25
C GLY A 304 1.18 -10.30 24.43
N ALA A 305 0.80 -9.05 24.26
CA ALA A 305 0.84 -8.07 25.34
C ALA A 305 -0.08 -8.48 26.51
N VAL A 306 -1.25 -9.06 26.24
CA VAL A 306 -2.12 -9.63 27.31
C VAL A 306 -1.42 -10.73 28.08
N TRP A 307 -0.64 -11.57 27.42
CA TRP A 307 0.09 -12.63 28.12
C TRP A 307 1.29 -12.11 28.91
N ILE A 308 2.14 -11.31 28.26
CA ILE A 308 3.37 -10.78 28.82
C ILE A 308 3.08 -9.86 30.02
N SER A 309 1.99 -9.07 29.98
CA SER A 309 1.63 -8.13 31.06
C SER A 309 1.25 -8.78 32.39
N ARG A 310 1.21 -10.09 32.47
CA ARG A 310 1.06 -10.83 33.72
C ARG A 310 2.32 -10.76 34.61
N SER A 311 3.49 -10.50 34.01
CA SER A 311 4.74 -10.24 34.69
C SER A 311 5.19 -8.80 34.45
N LYS A 312 5.34 -8.00 35.51
CA LYS A 312 5.82 -6.62 35.40
C LYS A 312 7.23 -6.55 34.81
N ILE A 313 8.10 -7.50 35.20
CA ILE A 313 9.48 -7.58 34.70
C ILE A 313 9.49 -7.89 33.20
N ALA A 314 8.78 -8.93 32.77
CA ALA A 314 8.70 -9.27 31.33
C ALA A 314 8.11 -8.14 30.51
N THR A 315 7.14 -7.42 31.05
CA THR A 315 6.54 -6.24 30.41
C THR A 315 7.56 -5.11 30.25
N ALA A 316 8.30 -4.80 31.28
CA ALA A 316 9.34 -3.77 31.24
C ALA A 316 10.44 -4.12 30.21
N ILE A 317 10.92 -5.37 30.22
CA ILE A 317 11.88 -5.85 29.23
C ILE A 317 11.30 -5.73 27.81
N ALA A 318 10.06 -6.15 27.59
CA ALA A 318 9.41 -6.04 26.27
C ALA A 318 9.28 -4.59 25.79
N PHE A 319 8.93 -3.64 26.67
CA PHE A 319 8.91 -2.22 26.32
C PHE A 319 10.30 -1.72 25.90
N VAL A 320 11.34 -2.02 26.69
CA VAL A 320 12.71 -1.60 26.39
C VAL A 320 13.16 -2.16 25.04
N LEU A 321 12.97 -3.45 24.80
CA LEU A 321 13.36 -4.10 23.56
C LEU A 321 12.61 -3.54 22.34
N VAL A 322 11.28 -3.39 22.44
CA VAL A 322 10.46 -2.86 21.34
C VAL A 322 10.84 -1.42 21.01
N ILE A 323 11.05 -0.58 22.03
CA ILE A 323 11.43 0.81 21.81
C ILE A 323 12.85 0.91 21.24
N ALA A 324 13.80 0.15 21.77
CA ALA A 324 15.19 0.16 21.30
C ALA A 324 15.27 -0.30 19.82
N GLY A 325 14.64 -1.44 19.49
CA GLY A 325 14.60 -1.93 18.11
C GLY A 325 13.88 -0.97 17.18
N GLY A 326 12.76 -0.39 17.63
CA GLY A 326 12.03 0.60 16.86
C GLY A 326 12.82 1.90 16.65
N ALA A 327 13.55 2.38 17.62
CA ALA A 327 14.40 3.56 17.49
C ALA A 327 15.53 3.35 16.46
N ILE A 328 16.12 2.14 16.43
CA ILE A 328 17.11 1.76 15.42
C ILE A 328 16.46 1.69 14.01
N ALA A 329 15.28 1.08 13.91
CA ALA A 329 14.63 0.89 12.63
C ALA A 329 13.93 2.16 12.08
N LEU A 330 13.59 3.11 12.94
CA LEU A 330 12.81 4.30 12.59
C LEU A 330 13.43 5.13 11.43
N PRO A 331 14.75 5.44 11.42
CA PRO A 331 15.35 6.14 10.29
C PRO A 331 15.40 5.33 8.99
N LEU A 332 15.36 3.99 9.08
CA LEU A 332 15.30 3.12 7.91
C LEU A 332 13.88 2.99 7.33
N ALA A 333 12.86 3.18 8.16
CA ALA A 333 11.47 2.99 7.77
C ALA A 333 10.73 4.30 7.43
N THR A 334 11.36 5.45 7.66
CA THR A 334 10.74 6.76 7.44
C THR A 334 11.68 7.73 6.72
N PRO A 335 11.18 8.62 5.86
CA PRO A 335 11.99 9.52 5.04
C PRO A 335 12.51 10.75 5.83
N ILE A 336 12.95 10.57 7.09
CA ILE A 336 13.37 11.70 7.97
C ILE A 336 14.83 12.09 7.81
N LEU A 337 15.66 11.25 7.19
CA LEU A 337 17.05 11.54 6.90
C LEU A 337 17.21 12.03 5.45
N PRO A 338 18.10 12.99 5.19
CA PRO A 338 18.57 13.24 3.83
C PRO A 338 19.13 11.96 3.20
N PRO A 339 19.01 11.74 1.86
CA PRO A 339 19.40 10.49 1.20
C PRO A 339 20.82 10.03 1.51
N GLU A 340 21.80 10.94 1.54
CA GLU A 340 23.20 10.62 1.84
C GLU A 340 23.37 10.06 3.27
N ARG A 341 22.66 10.68 4.23
CA ARG A 341 22.67 10.23 5.64
C ARG A 341 21.94 8.92 5.81
N TYR A 342 20.85 8.74 5.06
CA TYR A 342 20.12 7.48 5.02
C TYR A 342 21.02 6.33 4.58
N LEU A 343 21.71 6.48 3.44
CA LEU A 343 22.65 5.47 2.91
C LEU A 343 23.82 5.21 3.85
N ALA A 344 24.39 6.25 4.47
CA ALA A 344 25.43 6.10 5.46
C ALA A 344 24.96 5.30 6.68
N TYR A 345 23.75 5.58 7.17
CA TYR A 345 23.13 4.86 8.29
C TYR A 345 22.82 3.39 7.94
N GLN A 346 22.24 3.15 6.76
CA GLN A 346 21.95 1.81 6.25
C GLN A 346 23.23 0.96 6.17
N ARG A 347 24.33 1.53 5.60
CA ARG A 347 25.62 0.86 5.49
C ARG A 347 26.24 0.59 6.87
N ALA A 348 26.15 1.54 7.80
CA ALA A 348 26.66 1.36 9.16
C ALA A 348 25.97 0.21 9.94
N LEU A 349 24.70 -0.07 9.61
CA LEU A 349 23.96 -1.20 10.18
C LEU A 349 24.11 -2.50 9.40
N GLY A 350 24.78 -2.49 8.23
CA GLY A 350 24.90 -3.65 7.35
C GLY A 350 23.54 -4.16 6.83
N VAL A 351 22.56 -3.27 6.65
CA VAL A 351 21.22 -3.61 6.17
C VAL A 351 21.15 -3.41 4.66
N GLU A 352 20.77 -4.45 3.94
CA GLU A 352 20.45 -4.34 2.52
C GLU A 352 19.00 -3.89 2.31
N PRO A 353 18.70 -3.12 1.24
CA PRO A 353 17.34 -2.71 0.92
C PRO A 353 16.46 -3.93 0.62
N ALA A 354 15.26 -3.97 1.20
CA ALA A 354 14.28 -4.98 0.88
C ALA A 354 13.83 -4.84 -0.59
N ARG A 355 13.84 -5.94 -1.33
CA ARG A 355 13.44 -6.00 -2.74
C ARG A 355 12.15 -6.77 -2.86
N SER A 356 11.08 -6.12 -3.27
CA SER A 356 9.80 -6.77 -3.56
C SER A 356 9.64 -7.18 -5.04
N GLU A 357 10.43 -6.57 -5.92
CA GLU A 357 10.45 -6.85 -7.35
C GLU A 357 11.90 -7.06 -7.83
N VAL A 358 12.08 -7.93 -8.83
CA VAL A 358 13.41 -8.35 -9.30
C VAL A 358 14.18 -7.19 -9.96
N SER A 359 13.47 -6.29 -10.65
CA SER A 359 14.03 -5.13 -11.36
C SER A 359 14.52 -4.02 -10.42
N HIS A 360 14.07 -4.00 -9.15
CA HIS A 360 14.40 -2.92 -8.23
C HIS A 360 15.78 -3.10 -7.61
N THR A 361 16.78 -2.46 -8.20
CA THR A 361 18.20 -2.60 -7.82
C THR A 361 18.84 -1.33 -7.27
N SER A 362 18.05 -0.33 -6.85
CA SER A 362 18.59 0.90 -6.26
C SER A 362 19.27 0.65 -4.90
N GLU A 363 20.18 1.55 -4.49
CA GLU A 363 20.83 1.50 -3.17
C GLU A 363 19.83 1.78 -2.01
N MET A 364 18.76 2.52 -2.29
CA MET A 364 17.68 2.78 -1.33
C MET A 364 16.52 1.80 -1.58
N PRO A 365 15.69 1.50 -0.54
CA PRO A 365 14.45 0.76 -0.76
C PRO A 365 13.55 1.45 -1.78
N GLN A 366 12.81 0.66 -2.57
CA GLN A 366 11.85 1.16 -3.55
C GLN A 366 10.91 2.24 -2.99
N LEU A 367 10.42 2.05 -1.76
CA LEU A 367 9.56 3.00 -1.06
C LEU A 367 10.12 4.44 -1.08
N PHE A 368 11.44 4.60 -1.08
CA PHE A 368 12.10 5.90 -1.10
C PHE A 368 12.57 6.28 -2.49
N SER A 369 13.19 5.35 -3.23
CA SER A 369 13.71 5.64 -4.58
C SER A 369 12.61 6.08 -5.55
N ASP A 370 11.42 5.53 -5.45
CA ASP A 370 10.24 5.94 -6.23
C ASP A 370 9.67 7.34 -5.87
N GLN A 371 10.37 8.08 -5.00
CA GLN A 371 10.00 9.47 -4.64
C GLN A 371 10.94 10.52 -5.28
N PHE A 372 11.86 10.12 -6.15
CA PHE A 372 12.88 11.02 -6.71
C PHE A 372 12.82 11.08 -8.24
N GLY A 373 13.25 12.23 -8.80
CA GLY A 373 13.44 12.41 -10.24
C GLY A 373 12.22 12.91 -11.02
N TRP A 374 11.05 12.92 -10.43
CA TRP A 374 9.78 13.22 -11.13
C TRP A 374 9.70 14.66 -11.63
N GLU A 375 9.97 15.62 -10.76
CA GLU A 375 9.84 17.06 -11.09
C GLU A 375 10.91 17.49 -12.11
N GLU A 376 12.15 17.04 -11.93
CA GLU A 376 13.27 17.32 -12.84
C GLU A 376 13.02 16.73 -14.24
N MET A 377 12.42 15.54 -14.31
CA MET A 377 12.02 14.94 -15.58
C MET A 377 10.99 15.82 -16.28
N VAL A 378 9.94 16.25 -15.57
CA VAL A 378 8.87 17.07 -16.13
C VAL A 378 9.39 18.43 -16.57
N GLU A 379 10.32 19.05 -15.84
CA GLU A 379 10.95 20.33 -16.23
C GLU A 379 11.72 20.21 -17.54
N LYS A 380 12.45 19.10 -17.77
CA LYS A 380 13.15 18.85 -19.03
C LYS A 380 12.18 18.70 -20.20
N VAL A 381 11.09 17.92 -19.98
CA VAL A 381 10.01 17.77 -20.98
C VAL A 381 9.38 19.12 -21.31
N ALA A 382 9.05 19.92 -20.29
CA ALA A 382 8.42 21.23 -20.46
C ALA A 382 9.32 22.21 -21.22
N THR A 383 10.61 22.24 -20.88
CA THR A 383 11.60 23.09 -21.53
C THR A 383 11.64 22.82 -23.04
N PHE A 384 11.72 21.54 -23.42
CA PHE A 384 11.73 21.19 -24.84
C PHE A 384 10.37 21.43 -25.51
N TYR A 385 9.28 21.03 -24.89
CA TYR A 385 7.92 21.23 -25.41
C TYR A 385 7.65 22.70 -25.76
N HIS A 386 8.08 23.64 -24.91
CA HIS A 386 7.90 25.07 -25.15
C HIS A 386 8.88 25.65 -26.18
N SER A 387 9.98 24.98 -26.50
CA SER A 387 10.88 25.38 -27.59
C SER A 387 10.34 25.07 -28.97
N LEU A 388 9.31 24.19 -29.07
CA LEU A 388 8.70 23.84 -30.34
C LEU A 388 7.85 24.98 -30.91
N PRO A 389 7.80 25.15 -32.25
CA PRO A 389 6.87 26.05 -32.90
C PRO A 389 5.42 25.78 -32.48
N PRO A 390 4.55 26.81 -32.37
CA PRO A 390 3.18 26.63 -31.86
C PRO A 390 2.33 25.58 -32.61
N ASP A 391 2.50 25.53 -33.94
CA ASP A 391 1.80 24.59 -34.81
C ASP A 391 2.28 23.14 -34.61
N VAL A 392 3.57 22.91 -34.40
CA VAL A 392 4.17 21.61 -34.06
C VAL A 392 3.77 21.22 -32.65
N ARG A 393 3.88 22.14 -31.69
CA ARG A 393 3.56 21.93 -30.29
C ARG A 393 2.13 21.47 -30.10
N ALA A 394 1.18 22.04 -30.84
CA ALA A 394 -0.24 21.66 -30.77
C ALA A 394 -0.51 20.20 -31.17
N LYS A 395 0.39 19.59 -31.96
CA LYS A 395 0.31 18.19 -32.42
C LYS A 395 1.25 17.26 -31.66
N THR A 396 2.06 17.78 -30.73
CA THR A 396 3.06 17.00 -30.01
C THR A 396 2.44 16.26 -28.82
N ALA A 397 2.44 14.94 -28.87
CA ALA A 397 2.10 14.09 -27.75
C ALA A 397 3.28 13.97 -26.77
N ILE A 398 3.00 13.80 -25.48
CA ILE A 398 3.97 13.37 -24.49
C ILE A 398 3.62 11.92 -24.12
N VAL A 399 4.49 10.99 -24.52
CA VAL A 399 4.29 9.56 -24.31
C VAL A 399 5.23 9.07 -23.22
N ALA A 400 4.66 8.48 -22.19
CA ALA A 400 5.37 7.85 -21.09
C ALA A 400 5.21 6.33 -21.15
N THR A 401 6.21 5.58 -20.72
CA THR A 401 6.17 4.12 -20.78
C THR A 401 5.57 3.47 -19.55
N ASN A 402 5.59 4.16 -18.42
CA ASN A 402 4.97 3.68 -17.20
C ASN A 402 4.03 4.74 -16.56
N TYR A 403 3.14 4.26 -15.70
CA TYR A 403 2.13 5.08 -15.04
C TYR A 403 2.70 6.15 -14.10
N GLY A 404 3.90 5.93 -13.55
CA GLY A 404 4.58 6.89 -12.67
C GLY A 404 5.03 8.12 -13.44
N GLU A 405 5.70 7.92 -14.59
CA GLU A 405 6.09 8.98 -15.53
C GLU A 405 4.88 9.75 -16.04
N ALA A 406 3.83 9.02 -16.48
CA ALA A 406 2.59 9.62 -16.94
C ALA A 406 1.92 10.46 -15.84
N GLY A 407 1.83 9.90 -14.63
CA GLY A 407 1.29 10.59 -13.46
C GLY A 407 2.10 11.84 -13.10
N ALA A 408 3.43 11.81 -13.26
CA ALA A 408 4.29 12.96 -13.03
C ALA A 408 4.00 14.08 -14.07
N ILE A 409 3.88 13.72 -15.35
CA ILE A 409 3.48 14.69 -16.41
C ILE A 409 2.12 15.29 -16.08
N ASP A 410 1.12 14.48 -15.73
CA ASP A 410 -0.23 14.94 -15.44
C ASP A 410 -0.31 15.77 -14.16
N PHE A 411 0.59 15.57 -13.22
CA PHE A 411 0.61 16.32 -11.96
C PHE A 411 1.48 17.58 -12.05
N TYR A 412 2.79 17.42 -12.24
CA TYR A 412 3.74 18.53 -12.28
C TYR A 412 3.64 19.33 -13.59
N GLY A 413 3.30 18.68 -14.70
CA GLY A 413 3.22 19.34 -16.01
C GLY A 413 2.13 20.40 -16.11
N ARG A 414 1.10 20.34 -15.24
CA ARG A 414 0.04 21.38 -15.21
C ARG A 414 0.56 22.79 -14.96
N LYS A 415 1.53 22.94 -14.05
CA LYS A 415 2.15 24.25 -13.77
C LYS A 415 2.92 24.81 -14.99
N HIS A 416 3.28 23.91 -15.91
CA HIS A 416 3.97 24.24 -17.16
C HIS A 416 3.05 24.26 -18.38
N GLY A 417 1.74 24.03 -18.22
CA GLY A 417 0.81 23.99 -19.35
C GLY A 417 1.04 22.84 -20.33
N LEU A 418 1.58 21.70 -19.86
CA LEU A 418 1.75 20.51 -20.68
C LEU A 418 0.41 19.81 -20.95
N PRO A 419 0.24 19.17 -22.12
CA PRO A 419 -0.92 18.34 -22.40
C PRO A 419 -0.92 17.07 -21.53
N PRO A 420 -2.08 16.38 -21.43
CA PRO A 420 -2.16 15.09 -20.76
C PRO A 420 -1.20 14.07 -21.34
N ALA A 421 -0.61 13.23 -20.48
CA ALA A 421 0.27 12.15 -20.90
C ALA A 421 -0.49 11.04 -21.63
N VAL A 422 0.14 10.46 -22.63
CA VAL A 422 -0.26 9.21 -23.27
C VAL A 422 0.58 8.09 -22.69
N CYS A 423 -0.06 7.00 -22.21
CA CYS A 423 0.70 5.90 -21.61
C CYS A 423 0.00 4.56 -21.83
N PRO A 424 0.71 3.52 -22.29
CA PRO A 424 0.14 2.20 -22.51
C PRO A 424 0.04 1.33 -21.23
N HIS A 425 0.45 1.86 -20.07
CA HIS A 425 0.56 1.10 -18.83
C HIS A 425 -0.68 1.26 -17.95
N GLN A 426 -1.15 0.15 -17.37
CA GLN A 426 -2.26 0.06 -16.42
C GLN A 426 -3.52 0.80 -16.95
N SER A 427 -4.21 1.56 -16.08
CA SER A 427 -5.46 2.24 -16.45
C SER A 427 -5.28 3.37 -17.47
N TYR A 428 -4.09 3.90 -17.64
CA TYR A 428 -3.78 4.87 -18.69
C TYR A 428 -4.08 4.35 -20.10
N TRP A 429 -3.79 3.05 -20.36
CA TRP A 429 -4.11 2.44 -21.64
C TRP A 429 -5.61 2.55 -21.96
N SER A 430 -6.48 2.36 -20.97
CA SER A 430 -7.93 2.47 -21.13
C SER A 430 -8.42 3.91 -21.40
N TRP A 431 -7.64 4.92 -21.00
CA TRP A 431 -7.96 6.33 -21.27
C TRP A 431 -7.56 6.76 -22.68
N GLY A 432 -6.79 5.93 -23.39
CA GLY A 432 -6.47 6.10 -24.79
C GLY A 432 -5.32 7.06 -25.09
N PHE A 433 -5.19 7.44 -26.35
CA PHE A 433 -4.10 8.27 -26.87
C PHE A 433 -4.54 9.70 -27.24
N HIS A 434 -5.66 10.16 -26.70
CA HIS A 434 -6.18 11.55 -26.81
C HIS A 434 -6.27 12.11 -28.25
N GLY A 435 -6.42 11.24 -29.26
CA GLY A 435 -6.52 11.65 -30.67
C GLY A 435 -5.21 12.06 -31.35
N TYR A 436 -4.06 11.88 -30.71
CA TYR A 436 -2.76 12.10 -31.32
C TYR A 436 -2.49 11.11 -32.47
N THR A 437 -1.80 11.60 -33.49
CA THR A 437 -1.53 10.82 -34.71
C THR A 437 -0.15 10.17 -34.73
N GLY A 438 0.78 10.65 -33.87
CA GLY A 438 2.18 10.26 -33.88
C GLY A 438 3.05 11.11 -34.82
N GLU A 439 2.52 12.25 -35.32
CA GLU A 439 3.32 13.18 -36.17
C GLU A 439 4.50 13.76 -35.40
N SER A 440 4.32 14.06 -34.12
CA SER A 440 5.31 14.67 -33.24
C SER A 440 5.11 14.10 -31.81
N VAL A 441 6.19 13.54 -31.23
CA VAL A 441 6.13 12.84 -29.94
C VAL A 441 7.37 13.17 -29.11
N ILE A 442 7.16 13.58 -27.87
CA ILE A 442 8.18 13.52 -26.82
C ILE A 442 8.01 12.19 -26.12
N LEU A 443 8.99 11.30 -26.24
CA LEU A 443 8.94 9.94 -25.73
C LEU A 443 9.86 9.78 -24.53
N ILE A 444 9.29 9.37 -23.39
CA ILE A 444 10.01 9.08 -22.15
C ILE A 444 10.18 7.57 -22.11
N GLU A 445 11.35 7.06 -22.51
CA GLU A 445 11.64 5.62 -22.59
C GLU A 445 13.17 5.40 -22.51
N ASP A 446 13.58 4.17 -22.18
CA ASP A 446 15.02 3.83 -22.09
C ASP A 446 15.64 3.62 -23.48
N ASP A 447 14.84 3.11 -24.42
CA ASP A 447 15.25 2.86 -25.80
C ASP A 447 14.05 3.00 -26.75
N THR A 448 14.31 3.29 -28.02
CA THR A 448 13.30 3.33 -29.08
C THR A 448 13.87 2.82 -30.39
N ASP A 449 13.09 2.04 -31.13
CA ASP A 449 13.52 1.56 -32.45
C ASP A 449 13.43 2.72 -33.47
N PRO A 450 14.56 3.22 -34.01
CA PRO A 450 14.55 4.25 -35.04
C PRO A 450 13.78 3.79 -36.31
N ALA A 451 13.60 2.48 -36.52
CA ALA A 451 12.88 1.97 -37.65
C ALA A 451 11.38 2.32 -37.62
N ASP A 452 10.82 2.60 -36.46
CA ASP A 452 9.39 2.98 -36.34
C ASP A 452 9.11 4.45 -36.66
N TRP A 453 10.12 5.29 -36.76
CA TRP A 453 10.02 6.75 -36.87
C TRP A 453 10.68 7.29 -38.13
N ALA A 454 10.27 8.48 -38.57
CA ALA A 454 11.00 9.21 -39.60
C ALA A 454 12.27 9.84 -39.04
N THR A 455 12.19 10.40 -37.83
CA THR A 455 13.37 10.93 -37.09
C THR A 455 13.29 10.58 -35.61
N VAL A 456 14.44 10.36 -35.01
CA VAL A 456 14.60 10.15 -33.57
C VAL A 456 15.78 11.01 -33.11
N GLN A 457 15.58 11.81 -32.07
CA GLN A 457 16.59 12.67 -31.48
C GLN A 457 16.54 12.58 -29.95
N VAL A 458 17.66 12.36 -29.29
CA VAL A 458 17.77 12.51 -27.82
C VAL A 458 17.79 13.99 -27.48
N ILE A 459 16.82 14.43 -26.68
CA ILE A 459 16.64 15.84 -26.29
C ILE A 459 17.11 16.13 -24.87
N ALA A 460 17.08 15.13 -23.99
CA ALA A 460 17.55 15.25 -22.62
C ALA A 460 17.90 13.88 -22.03
N GLN A 461 18.61 13.88 -20.90
CA GLN A 461 18.87 12.71 -20.09
C GLN A 461 18.19 12.88 -18.74
N ARG A 462 17.40 11.88 -18.33
CA ARG A 462 16.93 11.74 -16.95
C ARG A 462 18.08 11.16 -16.14
N LYS A 463 18.47 11.81 -15.08
CA LYS A 463 19.51 11.30 -14.18
C LYS A 463 19.30 11.89 -12.80
N HIS A 464 18.93 11.03 -11.86
CA HIS A 464 18.84 11.40 -10.47
C HIS A 464 19.52 10.31 -9.61
N PRO A 465 20.44 10.66 -8.69
CA PRO A 465 21.29 9.68 -8.00
C PRO A 465 20.54 8.73 -7.08
N TYR A 466 19.33 9.09 -6.65
CA TYR A 466 18.53 8.32 -5.69
C TYR A 466 17.24 7.75 -6.29
N ALA A 467 16.90 8.10 -7.52
CA ALA A 467 15.76 7.51 -8.23
C ALA A 467 16.02 6.03 -8.55
N MET A 468 14.96 5.32 -8.87
CA MET A 468 15.06 3.97 -9.39
C MET A 468 15.89 3.97 -10.69
N PRO A 469 16.75 2.97 -10.94
CA PRO A 469 17.56 2.91 -12.15
C PRO A 469 16.72 2.99 -13.44
N GLU A 470 15.53 2.40 -13.44
CA GLU A 470 14.57 2.42 -14.55
C GLU A 470 13.99 3.82 -14.85
N GLU A 471 14.09 4.74 -13.91
CA GLU A 471 13.68 6.13 -14.09
C GLU A 471 14.82 7.05 -14.58
N ASN A 472 16.01 6.49 -14.80
CA ASN A 472 17.16 7.17 -15.37
C ASN A 472 17.34 6.71 -16.82
N GLY A 473 17.24 7.61 -17.79
CA GLY A 473 17.33 7.26 -19.20
C GLY A 473 17.15 8.47 -20.11
N PRO A 474 17.17 8.30 -21.41
CA PRO A 474 16.96 9.38 -22.37
C PRO A 474 15.50 9.85 -22.40
N ILE A 475 15.30 11.07 -22.89
CA ILE A 475 14.05 11.58 -23.40
C ILE A 475 14.25 11.82 -24.89
N PHE A 476 13.40 11.24 -25.71
CA PHE A 476 13.50 11.36 -27.16
C PHE A 476 12.47 12.35 -27.70
N TYR A 477 12.82 12.98 -28.81
CA TYR A 477 11.87 13.63 -29.70
C TYR A 477 11.80 12.85 -31.00
N CYS A 478 10.63 12.32 -31.29
CA CYS A 478 10.37 11.45 -32.45
C CYS A 478 9.35 12.13 -33.39
N THR A 479 9.55 12.03 -34.69
CA THR A 479 8.57 12.53 -35.66
C THR A 479 8.23 11.48 -36.68
N GLY A 480 7.00 11.57 -37.22
CA GLY A 480 6.56 10.75 -38.32
C GLY A 480 6.50 9.27 -37.99
N LEU A 481 5.67 8.88 -37.03
CA LEU A 481 5.41 7.48 -36.71
C LEU A 481 4.92 6.76 -37.98
N LYS A 482 5.61 5.68 -38.40
CA LYS A 482 5.34 4.99 -39.68
C LYS A 482 4.02 4.24 -39.71
N LYS A 483 3.55 3.76 -38.57
CA LYS A 483 2.24 3.12 -38.43
C LYS A 483 1.31 4.01 -37.62
N PRO A 484 0.05 4.16 -38.00
CA PRO A 484 -0.91 4.94 -37.20
C PRO A 484 -0.97 4.46 -35.76
N ILE A 485 -0.95 5.38 -34.78
CA ILE A 485 -1.02 5.03 -33.37
C ILE A 485 -2.25 4.18 -33.05
N ALA A 486 -3.38 4.43 -33.73
CA ALA A 486 -4.62 3.66 -33.55
C ALA A 486 -4.45 2.17 -33.87
N GLU A 487 -3.59 1.82 -34.84
CA GLU A 487 -3.29 0.43 -35.17
C GLU A 487 -2.34 -0.22 -34.17
N LEU A 488 -1.41 0.57 -33.63
CA LEU A 488 -0.42 0.11 -32.65
C LEU A 488 -1.00 -0.01 -31.23
N TRP A 489 -1.95 0.87 -30.86
CA TRP A 489 -2.44 1.00 -29.51
C TRP A 489 -2.87 -0.31 -28.84
N PRO A 490 -3.60 -1.22 -29.49
CA PRO A 490 -3.98 -2.50 -28.90
C PRO A 490 -2.77 -3.37 -28.51
N SER A 491 -1.69 -3.32 -29.31
CA SER A 491 -0.48 -4.13 -29.09
C SER A 491 0.47 -3.50 -28.04
N LEU A 492 0.31 -2.22 -27.76
CA LEU A 492 1.11 -1.51 -26.77
C LEU A 492 0.62 -1.73 -25.33
N LYS A 493 -0.52 -2.40 -25.13
CA LYS A 493 -1.10 -2.65 -23.82
C LYS A 493 -0.09 -3.30 -22.85
N ARG A 494 0.16 -2.63 -21.71
CA ARG A 494 1.11 -3.09 -20.68
C ARG A 494 0.41 -3.22 -19.32
N TRP A 495 -0.26 -4.33 -19.12
CA TRP A 495 -0.86 -4.68 -17.83
C TRP A 495 0.06 -5.70 -17.12
N ARG A 496 1.01 -5.18 -16.31
CA ARG A 496 2.03 -6.00 -15.65
C ARG A 496 2.59 -5.39 -14.36
#